data_e6153a4eb1764ee622a848cfa16cd8c3
#
_entry.id   e6153a4eb1764ee622a848cfa16cd8c3
#
_cell.length_a   1.000
_cell.length_b   1.000
_cell.length_c   1.000
_cell.angle_alpha   90.00
_cell.angle_beta   90.00
_cell.angle_gamma   90.00
#
_symmetry.space_group_name_H-M   'P 1'
#
loop_
_entity.id
_entity.type
_entity.pdbx_description
1 polymer ?
#
loop_
_entity_poly.entity_id
_entity_poly.type
_entity_poly.pdbx_seq_one_letter_code
_entity_poly.pdbx_strand_id
1 'polypeptide(L)'
;MTQRLIPIRTLLNLMAGFFLLPLLAAGADFAGRSTSDQPPRKVVVGTVMQPFWGTYPGLVKRLDELTTLVNRLQAESERKYGRGLDLAVLPETALTGEAGSVGRMADWSYPLEGAVQNTFAQEARQCHCYIVAPTYLREEGVTPRCSNAAILFGRSGEVAGIYRKVHLVVDAGTGTTEHGSTPGKEEPVFQCDFGKLGIQICYDMDFDYGWKELARQGAELVAWPTQSPQTSQPAARAKANHYYIVSSTWRNNASIFEPTGKIVSQVKWPASEKKVEAGNLVPPTDNILVQELDLSYAILPWSPALKNGEGLKKIYGDNVGYRYYEDEDCGLFWSNDPHLTIRQMLRSLGLVEVQEEYRRAAEVYHRDGVPGY
;
A
#
# COMPACT_ATOMS: atom_id res chain seq x y z
N MET A 1 -69.02 2.78 -53.96
CA MET A 1 -68.42 3.86 -54.76
C MET A 1 -66.97 3.90 -54.49
N THR A 2 -66.24 3.56 -55.55
CA THR A 2 -64.92 4.01 -56.00
C THR A 2 -63.75 3.80 -55.07
N GLN A 3 -62.93 2.73 -55.29
CA GLN A 3 -61.75 2.60 -56.17
C GLN A 3 -60.61 3.61 -55.82
N ARG A 4 -59.40 3.12 -55.47
CA ARG A 4 -58.29 2.77 -56.37
C ARG A 4 -57.08 2.34 -55.53
N LEU A 5 -56.50 1.17 -55.68
CA LEU A 5 -55.30 0.73 -56.44
C LEU A 5 -53.97 1.33 -55.97
N ILE A 6 -53.15 0.46 -55.34
CA ILE A 6 -51.80 -0.06 -55.56
C ILE A 6 -50.85 0.81 -56.42
N PRO A 7 -49.48 0.95 -56.16
CA PRO A 7 -48.54 -0.17 -56.30
C PRO A 7 -47.21 -0.17 -55.45
N ILE A 8 -46.69 -1.39 -55.30
CA ILE A 8 -45.34 -1.88 -55.68
C ILE A 8 -44.13 -1.56 -54.79
N ARG A 9 -43.63 -2.67 -54.22
CA ARG A 9 -42.22 -3.13 -54.06
C ARG A 9 -41.12 -2.14 -53.65
N THR A 10 -40.46 -2.47 -52.53
CA THR A 10 -39.03 -2.73 -52.59
C THR A 10 -38.65 -3.69 -51.44
N LEU A 11 -38.04 -4.81 -51.78
CA LEU A 11 -37.33 -5.74 -50.92
C LEU A 11 -36.13 -4.98 -50.29
N LEU A 12 -35.99 -5.05 -48.98
CA LEU A 12 -34.70 -4.86 -48.36
C LEU A 12 -34.46 -6.01 -47.40
N ASN A 13 -33.42 -6.76 -47.73
CA ASN A 13 -32.86 -7.85 -46.95
C ASN A 13 -32.46 -7.35 -45.54
N LEU A 14 -33.12 -7.84 -44.48
CA LEU A 14 -32.56 -7.82 -43.16
C LEU A 14 -31.65 -9.02 -43.02
N MET A 15 -30.34 -8.80 -43.18
CA MET A 15 -29.32 -9.71 -42.68
C MET A 15 -29.35 -9.59 -41.15
N ALA A 16 -29.83 -10.65 -40.48
CA ALA A 16 -29.66 -10.86 -39.06
C ALA A 16 -28.15 -11.13 -38.80
N GLY A 17 -27.42 -10.09 -38.46
CA GLY A 17 -26.09 -10.21 -37.92
C GLY A 17 -26.17 -10.76 -36.48
N PHE A 18 -25.93 -12.04 -36.35
CA PHE A 18 -25.60 -12.63 -35.03
C PHE A 18 -24.29 -12.01 -34.57
N PHE A 19 -24.36 -11.02 -33.70
CA PHE A 19 -23.23 -10.63 -32.85
C PHE A 19 -23.02 -11.75 -31.83
N LEU A 20 -22.11 -12.66 -32.12
CA LEU A 20 -21.45 -13.45 -31.08
C LEU A 20 -20.64 -12.47 -30.23
N LEU A 21 -21.19 -12.10 -29.07
CA LEU A 21 -20.40 -11.58 -27.97
C LEU A 21 -19.46 -12.73 -27.56
N PRO A 22 -18.14 -12.54 -27.57
CA PRO A 22 -17.27 -13.49 -26.90
C PRO A 22 -17.59 -13.43 -25.41
N LEU A 23 -18.03 -14.53 -24.85
CA LEU A 23 -17.95 -14.79 -23.41
C LEU A 23 -16.45 -14.64 -23.06
N LEU A 24 -16.10 -13.47 -22.51
CA LEU A 24 -14.83 -13.31 -21.82
C LEU A 24 -14.90 -14.20 -20.57
N ALA A 25 -14.30 -15.39 -20.70
CA ALA A 25 -13.92 -16.19 -19.57
C ALA A 25 -13.15 -15.28 -18.63
N ALA A 26 -13.59 -15.21 -17.37
CA ALA A 26 -12.85 -14.60 -16.28
C ALA A 26 -11.62 -15.45 -15.99
N GLY A 27 -10.67 -15.43 -16.90
CA GLY A 27 -9.29 -15.72 -16.62
C GLY A 27 -8.83 -14.64 -15.64
N ALA A 28 -8.27 -15.03 -14.49
CA ALA A 28 -7.63 -14.10 -13.60
C ALA A 28 -6.58 -13.32 -14.39
N ASP A 29 -6.95 -12.12 -14.84
CA ASP A 29 -6.02 -11.16 -15.38
C ASP A 29 -5.06 -10.77 -14.26
N PHE A 30 -3.98 -11.53 -14.14
CA PHE A 30 -2.74 -11.01 -13.62
C PHE A 30 -2.27 -9.97 -14.65
N ALA A 31 -2.89 -8.79 -14.63
CA ALA A 31 -2.41 -7.64 -15.33
C ALA A 31 -0.99 -7.41 -14.82
N GLY A 32 -0.03 -7.84 -15.64
CA GLY A 32 1.37 -7.79 -15.28
C GLY A 32 1.70 -6.37 -14.83
N ARG A 33 2.23 -6.24 -13.62
CA ARG A 33 2.87 -5.01 -13.20
C ARG A 33 3.80 -4.60 -14.33
N SER A 34 3.47 -3.51 -14.99
CA SER A 34 4.46 -2.72 -15.69
C SER A 34 5.33 -2.05 -14.62
N THR A 35 6.15 -2.86 -13.93
CA THR A 35 7.32 -2.29 -13.31
C THR A 35 8.11 -1.80 -14.49
N SER A 36 8.13 -0.49 -14.65
CA SER A 36 8.71 0.15 -15.81
C SER A 36 10.11 -0.41 -16.04
N ASP A 37 10.46 -0.62 -17.29
CA ASP A 37 11.82 -0.87 -17.77
C ASP A 37 12.69 0.40 -17.51
N GLN A 38 12.52 1.01 -16.32
CA GLN A 38 13.11 2.27 -15.92
C GLN A 38 14.34 2.04 -15.02
N PRO A 39 15.28 2.98 -15.03
CA PRO A 39 16.44 2.97 -14.14
C PRO A 39 16.02 2.91 -12.67
N PRO A 40 16.99 2.68 -11.75
CA PRO A 40 16.71 2.56 -10.31
C PRO A 40 15.78 3.64 -9.79
N ARG A 41 14.67 3.25 -9.14
CA ARG A 41 13.71 4.15 -8.50
C ARG A 41 13.82 4.01 -6.98
N LYS A 42 14.76 4.73 -6.42
CA LYS A 42 15.01 4.75 -4.97
C LYS A 42 13.97 5.61 -4.26
N VAL A 43 13.28 5.02 -3.29
CA VAL A 43 12.24 5.67 -2.47
C VAL A 43 12.61 5.53 -1.00
N VAL A 44 12.71 6.64 -0.28
CA VAL A 44 12.93 6.62 1.17
C VAL A 44 11.59 6.71 1.88
N VAL A 45 11.27 5.67 2.64
CA VAL A 45 10.04 5.59 3.42
C VAL A 45 10.34 5.71 4.90
N GLY A 46 9.49 6.45 5.60
CA GLY A 46 9.53 6.63 7.05
C GLY A 46 8.26 6.10 7.70
N THR A 47 8.40 5.42 8.84
CA THR A 47 7.28 4.92 9.64
C THR A 47 7.58 5.02 11.13
N VAL A 48 6.55 4.94 11.95
CA VAL A 48 6.66 5.10 13.40
C VAL A 48 5.96 3.99 14.16
N MET A 49 6.43 3.75 15.37
CA MET A 49 5.78 2.93 16.39
C MET A 49 5.42 3.84 17.56
N GLN A 50 4.19 4.37 17.56
CA GLN A 50 3.76 5.39 18.50
C GLN A 50 2.37 5.10 19.04
N PRO A 51 2.18 4.82 20.37
CA PRO A 51 0.87 4.68 20.97
C PRO A 51 0.18 6.04 21.11
N PHE A 52 -1.14 6.03 20.97
CA PHE A 52 -2.00 7.19 21.18
C PHE A 52 -3.13 6.88 22.16
N TRP A 53 -2.89 5.96 23.09
CA TRP A 53 -3.81 5.66 24.19
C TRP A 53 -3.81 6.78 25.24
N GLY A 54 -4.91 6.85 25.97
CA GLY A 54 -5.07 7.74 27.09
C GLY A 54 -5.79 9.03 26.77
N THR A 55 -5.55 10.05 27.59
CA THR A 55 -6.26 11.32 27.45
C THR A 55 -5.89 12.03 26.15
N TYR A 56 -6.89 12.35 25.35
CA TYR A 56 -6.68 13.12 24.13
C TYR A 56 -6.19 14.53 24.47
N PRO A 57 -5.04 14.96 23.92
CA PRO A 57 -4.42 16.24 24.31
C PRO A 57 -5.06 17.47 23.65
N GLY A 58 -6.05 17.26 22.78
CA GLY A 58 -6.65 18.28 21.91
C GLY A 58 -5.98 18.37 20.56
N LEU A 59 -6.73 18.87 19.55
CA LEU A 59 -6.31 18.85 18.15
C LEU A 59 -4.98 19.55 17.91
N VAL A 60 -4.80 20.76 18.43
CA VAL A 60 -3.59 21.56 18.19
C VAL A 60 -2.33 20.83 18.68
N LYS A 61 -2.37 20.33 19.91
CA LYS A 61 -1.23 19.60 20.48
C LYS A 61 -0.98 18.29 19.76
N ARG A 62 -2.04 17.57 19.36
CA ARG A 62 -1.89 16.34 18.59
C ARG A 62 -1.28 16.58 17.20
N LEU A 63 -1.66 17.63 16.51
CA LEU A 63 -1.05 18.03 15.25
C LEU A 63 0.44 18.34 15.41
N ASP A 64 0.82 19.05 16.48
CA ASP A 64 2.23 19.32 16.82
C ASP A 64 3.02 18.03 17.12
N GLU A 65 2.44 17.09 17.86
CA GLU A 65 3.04 15.77 18.10
C GLU A 65 3.29 15.00 16.79
N LEU A 66 2.32 15.03 15.86
CA LEU A 66 2.41 14.29 14.60
C LEU A 66 3.41 14.94 13.61
N THR A 67 3.42 16.24 13.50
CA THR A 67 4.42 16.95 12.68
C THR A 67 5.83 16.78 13.25
N THR A 68 5.99 16.78 14.57
CA THR A 68 7.27 16.44 15.22
C THR A 68 7.77 15.05 14.82
N LEU A 69 6.89 14.04 14.72
CA LEU A 69 7.26 12.71 14.24
C LEU A 69 7.71 12.74 12.78
N VAL A 70 7.00 13.46 11.91
CA VAL A 70 7.39 13.60 10.49
C VAL A 70 8.75 14.28 10.37
N ASN A 71 8.99 15.35 11.11
CA ASN A 71 10.28 16.06 11.14
C ASN A 71 11.44 15.18 11.64
N ARG A 72 11.19 14.31 12.63
CA ARG A 72 12.18 13.33 13.09
C ARG A 72 12.52 12.30 12.00
N LEU A 73 11.50 11.82 11.26
CA LEU A 73 11.69 10.91 10.13
C LEU A 73 12.50 11.60 9.02
N GLN A 74 12.17 12.86 8.71
CA GLN A 74 12.90 13.68 7.72
C GLN A 74 14.38 13.81 8.09
N ALA A 75 14.66 14.21 9.33
CA ALA A 75 16.04 14.37 9.83
C ALA A 75 16.83 13.05 9.80
N GLU A 76 16.18 11.93 10.15
CA GLU A 76 16.80 10.60 10.08
C GLU A 76 17.08 10.17 8.62
N SER A 77 16.19 10.50 7.68
CA SER A 77 16.41 10.27 6.26
C SER A 77 17.64 11.03 5.74
N GLU A 78 17.72 12.30 6.05
CA GLU A 78 18.86 13.16 5.68
C GLU A 78 20.16 12.65 6.29
N ARG A 79 20.14 12.25 7.56
CA ARG A 79 21.30 11.68 8.25
C ARG A 79 21.78 10.37 7.62
N LYS A 80 20.83 9.49 7.25
CA LYS A 80 21.15 8.12 6.80
C LYS A 80 21.45 8.05 5.30
N TYR A 81 20.75 8.82 4.49
CA TYR A 81 20.80 8.76 3.03
C TYR A 81 21.24 10.03 2.34
N GLY A 82 21.48 11.12 3.08
CA GLY A 82 21.87 12.42 2.51
C GLY A 82 20.74 13.10 1.72
N ARG A 83 19.50 12.65 1.87
CA ARG A 83 18.30 13.21 1.22
C ARG A 83 17.06 13.04 2.10
N GLY A 84 16.04 13.85 1.82
CA GLY A 84 14.77 13.80 2.53
C GLY A 84 13.93 12.56 2.23
N LEU A 85 12.80 12.43 2.94
CA LEU A 85 11.81 11.40 2.75
C LEU A 85 11.08 11.53 1.41
N ASP A 86 10.63 10.39 0.88
CA ASP A 86 9.62 10.35 -0.16
C ASP A 86 8.21 10.13 0.42
N LEU A 87 8.10 9.32 1.48
CA LEU A 87 6.83 8.97 2.12
C LEU A 87 6.99 8.85 3.64
N ALA A 88 6.14 9.55 4.39
CA ALA A 88 5.92 9.32 5.81
C ALA A 88 4.59 8.60 6.05
N VAL A 89 4.59 7.55 6.87
CA VAL A 89 3.37 6.80 7.24
C VAL A 89 3.16 6.91 8.74
N LEU A 90 2.04 7.54 9.13
CA LEU A 90 1.61 7.64 10.53
C LEU A 90 0.70 6.47 10.89
N PRO A 91 0.57 6.10 12.19
CA PRO A 91 -0.26 4.97 12.61
C PRO A 91 -1.76 5.24 12.46
N GLU A 92 -2.54 4.15 12.44
CA GLU A 92 -4.02 4.23 12.42
C GLU A 92 -4.54 5.18 13.48
N THR A 93 -5.53 5.99 13.13
CA THR A 93 -6.19 6.97 14.00
C THR A 93 -5.23 7.89 14.78
N ALA A 94 -4.02 8.12 14.27
CA ALA A 94 -3.00 8.91 14.95
C ALA A 94 -3.50 10.30 15.38
N LEU A 95 -4.33 10.95 14.56
CA LEU A 95 -4.85 12.29 14.87
C LEU A 95 -5.82 12.28 16.05
N THR A 96 -6.72 11.32 16.10
CA THR A 96 -7.78 11.24 17.12
C THR A 96 -7.42 10.34 18.30
N GLY A 97 -6.49 9.41 18.12
CA GLY A 97 -6.15 8.41 19.11
C GLY A 97 -7.31 7.47 19.41
N GLU A 98 -7.35 6.93 20.63
CA GLU A 98 -8.40 6.04 21.12
C GLU A 98 -9.57 6.82 21.77
N ALA A 99 -9.83 8.04 21.31
CA ALA A 99 -10.90 8.87 21.88
C ALA A 99 -12.29 8.21 21.80
N GLY A 100 -12.45 7.18 20.97
CA GLY A 100 -13.69 6.49 20.70
C GLY A 100 -14.27 5.61 21.79
N SER A 101 -13.65 5.51 22.95
CA SER A 101 -14.27 4.84 24.12
C SER A 101 -15.32 5.71 24.82
N VAL A 102 -15.43 7.00 24.47
CA VAL A 102 -16.29 7.98 25.13
C VAL A 102 -17.13 8.73 24.09
N GLY A 103 -18.39 8.36 23.96
CA GLY A 103 -19.33 9.04 23.07
C GLY A 103 -19.42 8.46 21.65
N ARG A 104 -20.13 9.17 20.76
CA ARG A 104 -20.26 8.78 19.36
C ARG A 104 -19.05 9.29 18.57
N MET A 105 -18.64 8.55 17.56
CA MET A 105 -17.50 8.91 16.71
C MET A 105 -17.62 10.32 16.10
N ALA A 106 -18.83 10.73 15.74
CA ALA A 106 -19.09 12.08 15.23
C ALA A 106 -18.69 13.20 16.21
N ASP A 107 -18.61 12.89 17.50
CA ASP A 107 -18.32 13.89 18.54
C ASP A 107 -16.81 14.21 18.64
N TRP A 108 -15.93 13.34 18.11
CA TRP A 108 -14.47 13.51 18.16
C TRP A 108 -13.74 13.24 16.84
N SER A 109 -14.48 13.13 15.74
CA SER A 109 -13.93 13.13 14.39
C SER A 109 -13.74 14.56 13.87
N TYR A 110 -12.84 14.70 12.89
CA TYR A 110 -12.50 16.01 12.34
C TYR A 110 -12.83 16.08 10.84
N PRO A 111 -13.30 17.25 10.36
CA PRO A 111 -13.38 17.50 8.93
C PRO A 111 -11.97 17.58 8.33
N LEU A 112 -11.89 17.35 7.02
CA LEU A 112 -10.64 17.50 6.29
C LEU A 112 -10.18 18.96 6.31
N GLU A 113 -11.09 19.87 5.96
CA GLU A 113 -10.80 21.30 5.83
C GLU A 113 -10.46 21.94 7.19
N GLY A 114 -9.66 22.97 7.15
CA GLY A 114 -9.23 23.72 8.32
C GLY A 114 -7.91 23.25 8.90
N ALA A 115 -7.81 23.08 10.21
CA ALA A 115 -6.54 22.84 10.90
C ALA A 115 -5.83 21.58 10.43
N VAL A 116 -6.56 20.48 10.18
CA VAL A 116 -5.98 19.20 9.75
C VAL A 116 -5.31 19.35 8.38
N GLN A 117 -6.06 19.83 7.40
CA GLN A 117 -5.53 20.02 6.05
C GLN A 117 -4.40 21.04 6.02
N ASN A 118 -4.55 22.18 6.69
CA ASN A 118 -3.55 23.23 6.67
C ASN A 118 -2.22 22.77 7.27
N THR A 119 -2.27 22.04 8.39
CA THR A 119 -1.07 21.55 9.07
C THR A 119 -0.34 20.51 8.22
N PHE A 120 -1.01 19.45 7.78
CA PHE A 120 -0.35 18.42 6.99
C PHE A 120 0.05 18.89 5.59
N ALA A 121 -0.72 19.79 4.96
CA ALA A 121 -0.33 20.42 3.71
C ALA A 121 0.95 21.28 3.85
N GLN A 122 1.07 22.00 4.95
CA GLN A 122 2.29 22.76 5.25
C GLN A 122 3.46 21.82 5.50
N GLU A 123 3.28 20.79 6.32
CA GLU A 123 4.31 19.81 6.66
C GLU A 123 4.82 19.06 5.43
N ALA A 124 3.90 18.61 4.56
CA ALA A 124 4.26 17.94 3.31
C ALA A 124 5.11 18.84 2.39
N ARG A 125 4.78 20.14 2.30
CA ARG A 125 5.60 21.12 1.58
C ARG A 125 6.98 21.33 2.20
N GLN A 126 7.04 21.46 3.52
CA GLN A 126 8.29 21.70 4.24
C GLN A 126 9.26 20.52 4.11
N CYS A 127 8.79 19.31 4.29
CA CYS A 127 9.57 18.08 4.15
C CYS A 127 9.71 17.63 2.68
N HIS A 128 8.97 18.25 1.76
CA HIS A 128 8.89 17.84 0.35
C HIS A 128 8.61 16.32 0.19
N CYS A 129 7.69 15.78 1.00
CA CYS A 129 7.36 14.35 1.02
C CYS A 129 5.85 14.12 0.97
N TYR A 130 5.46 12.90 0.61
CA TYR A 130 4.09 12.45 0.81
C TYR A 130 3.88 12.07 2.27
N ILE A 131 2.67 12.34 2.80
CA ILE A 131 2.31 11.99 4.17
C ILE A 131 0.99 11.22 4.17
N VAL A 132 0.99 10.01 4.70
CA VAL A 132 -0.22 9.25 5.03
C VAL A 132 -0.62 9.61 6.46
N ALA A 133 -1.71 10.35 6.61
CA ALA A 133 -2.22 10.87 7.89
C ALA A 133 -3.56 10.21 8.25
N PRO A 134 -3.58 9.16 9.08
CA PRO A 134 -4.80 8.46 9.48
C PRO A 134 -5.58 9.22 10.56
N THR A 135 -6.92 9.23 10.38
CA THR A 135 -7.86 9.90 11.27
C THR A 135 -9.25 9.30 11.19
N TYR A 136 -10.10 9.62 12.16
CA TYR A 136 -11.53 9.55 11.93
C TYR A 136 -11.96 10.82 11.21
N LEU A 137 -12.30 10.65 9.94
CA LEU A 137 -12.68 11.73 9.04
C LEU A 137 -14.18 11.97 9.09
N ARG A 138 -14.57 13.20 9.46
CA ARG A 138 -15.95 13.63 9.40
C ARG A 138 -16.27 14.28 8.05
N GLU A 139 -17.29 13.77 7.40
CA GLU A 139 -17.79 14.29 6.14
C GLU A 139 -19.17 14.90 6.38
N GLU A 140 -19.30 16.20 6.10
CA GLU A 140 -20.54 16.93 6.25
C GLU A 140 -21.53 16.57 5.11
N GLY A 141 -22.82 16.65 5.39
CA GLY A 141 -23.88 16.34 4.45
C GLY A 141 -25.25 16.31 5.13
N VAL A 142 -26.29 15.93 4.39
CA VAL A 142 -27.64 15.75 4.94
C VAL A 142 -27.63 14.77 6.12
N THR A 143 -26.81 13.75 6.03
CA THR A 143 -26.47 12.86 7.16
C THR A 143 -24.95 12.87 7.28
N PRO A 144 -24.38 13.49 8.33
CA PRO A 144 -22.95 13.46 8.56
C PRO A 144 -22.43 12.04 8.66
N ARG A 145 -21.30 11.76 8.02
CA ARG A 145 -20.63 10.47 8.05
C ARG A 145 -19.29 10.60 8.76
N CYS A 146 -18.85 9.52 9.35
CA CYS A 146 -17.55 9.41 9.93
C CYS A 146 -16.90 8.12 9.46
N SER A 147 -15.70 8.21 8.91
CA SER A 147 -14.95 7.07 8.41
C SER A 147 -13.60 6.97 9.10
N ASN A 148 -13.17 5.75 9.43
CA ASN A 148 -11.76 5.51 9.71
C ASN A 148 -11.03 5.64 8.36
N ALA A 149 -10.21 6.68 8.22
CA ALA A 149 -9.63 7.05 6.94
C ALA A 149 -8.15 7.40 7.06
N ALA A 150 -7.43 7.27 5.95
CA ALA A 150 -6.08 7.78 5.77
C ALA A 150 -6.07 8.80 4.64
N ILE A 151 -5.65 10.02 4.94
CA ILE A 151 -5.52 11.12 3.99
C ILE A 151 -4.10 11.10 3.48
N LEU A 152 -3.93 11.09 2.15
CA LEU A 152 -2.64 11.22 1.50
C LEU A 152 -2.42 12.67 1.08
N PHE A 153 -1.44 13.32 1.70
CA PHE A 153 -0.95 14.64 1.30
C PHE A 153 0.24 14.49 0.36
N GLY A 154 0.25 15.22 -0.73
CA GLY A 154 1.34 15.23 -1.71
C GLY A 154 2.37 16.31 -1.39
N ARG A 155 3.54 16.27 -2.08
CA ARG A 155 4.70 17.13 -1.81
C ARG A 155 4.43 18.63 -1.94
N SER A 156 3.45 19.04 -2.73
CA SER A 156 3.01 20.44 -2.85
C SER A 156 1.90 20.82 -1.86
N GLY A 157 1.54 19.90 -0.96
CA GLY A 157 0.54 20.09 0.08
C GLY A 157 -0.90 19.89 -0.40
N GLU A 158 -1.10 19.36 -1.58
CA GLU A 158 -2.42 18.94 -2.06
C GLU A 158 -2.91 17.68 -1.33
N VAL A 159 -4.22 17.48 -1.28
CA VAL A 159 -4.80 16.20 -0.92
C VAL A 159 -4.74 15.30 -2.15
N ALA A 160 -3.73 14.44 -2.22
CA ALA A 160 -3.51 13.52 -3.33
C ALA A 160 -4.51 12.35 -3.33
N GLY A 161 -5.14 12.06 -2.18
CA GLY A 161 -6.18 11.07 -2.10
C GLY A 161 -6.66 10.78 -0.67
N ILE A 162 -7.72 10.00 -0.56
CA ILE A 162 -8.28 9.55 0.72
C ILE A 162 -8.68 8.09 0.58
N TYR A 163 -8.10 7.24 1.43
CA TYR A 163 -8.58 5.88 1.62
C TYR A 163 -9.50 5.84 2.83
N ARG A 164 -10.65 5.19 2.69
CA ARG A 164 -11.59 4.90 3.79
C ARG A 164 -11.58 3.41 4.06
N LYS A 165 -11.30 3.02 5.29
CA LYS A 165 -11.23 1.63 5.72
C LYS A 165 -12.49 0.87 5.29
N VAL A 166 -12.30 -0.21 4.55
CA VAL A 166 -13.40 -1.02 4.01
C VAL A 166 -13.89 -2.01 5.05
N HIS A 167 -12.97 -2.69 5.73
CA HIS A 167 -13.30 -3.70 6.73
C HIS A 167 -13.17 -3.11 8.13
N LEU A 168 -14.29 -2.61 8.63
CA LEU A 168 -14.38 -2.08 10.00
C LEU A 168 -14.54 -3.24 11.01
N VAL A 169 -13.94 -3.09 12.18
CA VAL A 169 -14.19 -4.03 13.28
C VAL A 169 -15.65 -3.95 13.69
N VAL A 170 -16.30 -5.09 13.80
CA VAL A 170 -17.70 -5.18 14.22
C VAL A 170 -17.76 -5.61 15.68
N ASP A 171 -18.43 -4.85 16.51
CA ASP A 171 -18.74 -5.25 17.89
C ASP A 171 -19.74 -6.41 17.87
N ALA A 172 -19.33 -7.55 18.40
CA ALA A 172 -20.12 -8.78 18.35
C ALA A 172 -21.42 -8.71 19.19
N GLY A 173 -21.48 -7.82 20.18
CA GLY A 173 -22.66 -7.66 21.05
C GLY A 173 -23.73 -6.74 20.48
N THR A 174 -23.30 -5.70 19.76
CA THR A 174 -24.21 -4.66 19.24
C THR A 174 -24.37 -4.71 17.73
N GLY A 175 -23.47 -5.36 16.99
CA GLY A 175 -23.38 -5.31 15.54
C GLY A 175 -22.93 -3.95 15.00
N THR A 176 -22.45 -3.06 15.85
CA THR A 176 -22.00 -1.73 15.47
C THR A 176 -20.58 -1.79 14.92
N THR A 177 -20.33 -1.11 13.79
CA THR A 177 -19.02 -0.99 13.19
C THR A 177 -18.22 0.11 13.86
N GLU A 178 -17.02 -0.17 14.36
CA GLU A 178 -16.06 0.81 14.92
C GLU A 178 -16.73 2.09 15.46
N HIS A 179 -17.55 1.95 16.50
CA HIS A 179 -18.30 3.05 17.15
C HIS A 179 -19.26 3.83 16.22
N GLY A 180 -19.75 3.21 15.14
CA GLY A 180 -20.68 3.81 14.19
C GLY A 180 -20.01 4.42 12.94
N SER A 181 -18.76 4.07 12.67
CA SER A 181 -18.10 4.45 11.42
C SER A 181 -18.82 3.90 10.19
N THR A 182 -18.74 4.66 9.10
CA THR A 182 -19.19 4.24 7.78
C THR A 182 -18.04 3.55 7.04
N PRO A 183 -18.21 2.31 6.55
CA PRO A 183 -17.19 1.63 5.78
C PRO A 183 -16.93 2.30 4.43
N GLY A 184 -15.69 2.25 3.96
CA GLY A 184 -15.32 2.54 2.59
C GLY A 184 -15.91 1.51 1.62
N LYS A 185 -15.83 1.82 0.33
CA LYS A 185 -16.36 0.95 -0.75
C LYS A 185 -15.35 0.72 -1.87
N GLU A 186 -14.20 1.36 -1.80
CA GLU A 186 -13.23 1.41 -2.88
C GLU A 186 -11.84 1.10 -2.35
N GLU A 187 -11.04 0.47 -3.19
CA GLU A 187 -9.65 0.13 -2.95
C GLU A 187 -8.77 0.91 -3.94
N PRO A 188 -8.62 2.24 -3.77
CA PRO A 188 -7.90 3.07 -4.72
C PRO A 188 -6.39 2.87 -4.63
N VAL A 189 -5.73 2.95 -5.77
CA VAL A 189 -4.28 3.14 -5.87
C VAL A 189 -4.00 4.58 -6.25
N PHE A 190 -3.12 5.22 -5.53
CA PHE A 190 -2.75 6.62 -5.71
C PHE A 190 -1.47 6.73 -6.54
N GLN A 191 -1.50 7.57 -7.58
CA GLN A 191 -0.31 7.84 -8.38
C GLN A 191 0.53 8.91 -7.69
N CYS A 192 1.66 8.49 -7.12
CA CYS A 192 2.70 9.39 -6.61
C CYS A 192 3.80 9.58 -7.66
N ASP A 193 4.66 10.57 -7.48
CA ASP A 193 5.80 10.80 -8.37
C ASP A 193 6.85 9.68 -8.30
N PHE A 194 6.94 9.01 -7.16
CA PHE A 194 7.84 7.87 -6.96
C PHE A 194 7.26 6.52 -7.44
N GLY A 195 5.95 6.43 -7.69
CA GLY A 195 5.28 5.19 -8.06
C GLY A 195 3.85 5.09 -7.55
N LYS A 196 3.28 3.88 -7.60
CA LYS A 196 1.89 3.60 -7.21
C LYS A 196 1.79 3.15 -5.76
N LEU A 197 1.06 3.94 -4.96
CA LEU A 197 0.83 3.71 -3.54
C LEU A 197 -0.58 3.16 -3.30
N GLY A 198 -0.69 2.00 -2.64
CA GLY A 198 -1.93 1.51 -2.02
C GLY A 198 -1.97 1.88 -0.54
N ILE A 199 -3.15 1.91 0.05
CA ILE A 199 -3.35 2.06 1.49
C ILE A 199 -4.37 1.03 1.97
N GLN A 200 -4.05 0.37 3.08
CA GLN A 200 -4.98 -0.50 3.83
C GLN A 200 -4.86 -0.13 5.31
N ILE A 201 -5.93 -0.26 6.09
CA ILE A 201 -5.93 0.12 7.50
C ILE A 201 -6.25 -1.08 8.39
N CYS A 202 -5.34 -1.40 9.31
CA CYS A 202 -5.52 -2.33 10.44
C CYS A 202 -6.26 -3.63 10.06
N TYR A 203 -7.55 -3.74 10.39
CA TYR A 203 -8.39 -4.94 10.21
C TYR A 203 -8.61 -5.33 8.75
N ASP A 204 -8.35 -4.45 7.77
CA ASP A 204 -8.29 -4.83 6.36
C ASP A 204 -7.28 -5.97 6.11
N MET A 205 -6.31 -6.16 7.03
CA MET A 205 -5.32 -7.23 6.95
C MET A 205 -5.93 -8.64 6.92
N ASP A 206 -7.07 -8.82 7.56
CA ASP A 206 -7.71 -10.14 7.68
C ASP A 206 -8.49 -10.55 6.42
N PHE A 207 -8.66 -9.64 5.46
CA PHE A 207 -9.44 -9.86 4.24
C PHE A 207 -8.57 -9.78 2.98
N ASP A 208 -8.70 -10.74 2.09
CA ASP A 208 -7.83 -10.87 0.91
C ASP A 208 -8.10 -9.84 -0.19
N TYR A 209 -9.38 -9.45 -0.33
CA TYR A 209 -9.85 -8.74 -1.51
C TYR A 209 -9.10 -7.43 -1.76
N GLY A 210 -9.01 -6.54 -0.78
CA GLY A 210 -8.36 -5.23 -0.94
C GLY A 210 -6.89 -5.36 -1.34
N TRP A 211 -6.15 -6.28 -0.72
CA TRP A 211 -4.75 -6.52 -1.03
C TRP A 211 -4.54 -6.99 -2.48
N LYS A 212 -5.39 -7.92 -2.95
CA LYS A 212 -5.36 -8.42 -4.33
C LYS A 212 -5.76 -7.33 -5.32
N GLU A 213 -6.76 -6.52 -4.97
CA GLU A 213 -7.23 -5.42 -5.83
C GLU A 213 -6.16 -4.34 -6.00
N LEU A 214 -5.45 -3.96 -4.93
CA LEU A 214 -4.30 -3.06 -5.01
C LEU A 214 -3.21 -3.61 -5.94
N ALA A 215 -2.91 -4.92 -5.85
CA ALA A 215 -1.94 -5.57 -6.75
C ALA A 215 -2.42 -5.54 -8.20
N ARG A 216 -3.70 -5.82 -8.46
CA ARG A 216 -4.31 -5.77 -9.79
C ARG A 216 -4.22 -4.38 -10.42
N GLN A 217 -4.36 -3.32 -9.63
CA GLN A 217 -4.19 -1.93 -10.06
C GLN A 217 -2.71 -1.52 -10.19
N GLY A 218 -1.79 -2.40 -9.80
CA GLY A 218 -0.35 -2.22 -9.94
C GLY A 218 0.29 -1.42 -8.80
N ALA A 219 -0.25 -1.47 -7.60
CA ALA A 219 0.42 -0.93 -6.41
C ALA A 219 1.83 -1.54 -6.25
N GLU A 220 2.81 -0.71 -5.98
CA GLU A 220 4.22 -1.11 -5.81
C GLU A 220 4.64 -1.05 -4.34
N LEU A 221 3.96 -0.19 -3.60
CA LEU A 221 4.12 0.04 -2.17
C LEU A 221 2.73 0.16 -1.54
N VAL A 222 2.51 -0.48 -0.39
CA VAL A 222 1.27 -0.35 0.38
C VAL A 222 1.61 0.16 1.78
N ALA A 223 1.04 1.30 2.15
CA ALA A 223 1.05 1.79 3.52
C ALA A 223 -0.02 1.05 4.34
N TRP A 224 0.37 0.56 5.51
CA TRP A 224 -0.54 -0.12 6.43
C TRP A 224 -0.51 0.53 7.82
N PRO A 225 -1.21 1.67 7.99
CA PRO A 225 -1.50 2.22 9.30
C PRO A 225 -2.31 1.25 10.15
N THR A 226 -1.85 0.96 11.37
CA THR A 226 -2.49 -0.05 12.22
C THR A 226 -2.22 0.18 13.70
N GLN A 227 -3.06 -0.36 14.57
CA GLN A 227 -2.75 -0.52 15.98
C GLN A 227 -2.06 -1.87 16.26
N SER A 228 -2.16 -2.81 15.30
CA SER A 228 -1.68 -4.17 15.43
C SER A 228 -0.19 -4.30 15.10
N PRO A 229 0.58 -5.04 15.92
CA PRO A 229 2.00 -5.30 15.65
C PRO A 229 2.24 -6.57 14.82
N GLN A 230 1.25 -7.03 14.07
CA GLN A 230 1.36 -8.28 13.29
C GLN A 230 2.51 -8.20 12.30
N THR A 231 3.17 -9.35 12.09
CA THR A 231 4.26 -9.48 11.12
C THR A 231 4.05 -10.64 10.14
N SER A 232 3.40 -11.73 10.56
CA SER A 232 3.19 -12.90 9.69
C SER A 232 2.20 -12.65 8.56
N GLN A 233 1.06 -12.02 8.85
CA GLN A 233 0.06 -11.72 7.81
C GLN A 233 0.56 -10.67 6.80
N PRO A 234 1.11 -9.50 7.20
CA PRO A 234 1.65 -8.56 6.22
C PRO A 234 2.82 -9.16 5.41
N ALA A 235 3.66 -10.02 6.00
CA ALA A 235 4.68 -10.77 5.27
C ALA A 235 4.06 -11.65 4.17
N ALA A 236 3.01 -12.41 4.53
CA ALA A 236 2.28 -13.24 3.57
C ALA A 236 1.60 -12.40 2.47
N ARG A 237 1.01 -11.23 2.81
CA ARG A 237 0.42 -10.32 1.82
C ARG A 237 1.46 -9.75 0.87
N ALA A 238 2.61 -9.31 1.38
CA ALA A 238 3.71 -8.80 0.57
C ALA A 238 4.20 -9.86 -0.42
N LYS A 239 4.41 -11.11 0.04
CA LYS A 239 4.81 -12.25 -0.79
C LYS A 239 3.77 -12.59 -1.85
N ALA A 240 2.50 -12.74 -1.46
CA ALA A 240 1.44 -13.16 -2.37
C ALA A 240 1.14 -12.12 -3.47
N ASN A 241 1.33 -10.84 -3.17
CA ASN A 241 1.01 -9.74 -4.07
C ASN A 241 2.25 -9.06 -4.68
N HIS A 242 3.45 -9.48 -4.30
CA HIS A 242 4.73 -9.00 -4.82
C HIS A 242 4.89 -7.47 -4.77
N TYR A 243 4.58 -6.83 -3.65
CA TYR A 243 4.82 -5.40 -3.40
C TYR A 243 5.40 -5.18 -2.00
N TYR A 244 5.96 -4.01 -1.76
CA TYR A 244 6.37 -3.64 -0.41
C TYR A 244 5.17 -3.30 0.47
N ILE A 245 5.25 -3.62 1.77
CA ILE A 245 4.31 -3.13 2.78
C ILE A 245 5.08 -2.38 3.85
N VAL A 246 4.59 -1.19 4.22
CA VAL A 246 5.12 -0.36 5.31
C VAL A 246 4.07 -0.29 6.41
N SER A 247 4.31 -0.98 7.52
CA SER A 247 3.43 -0.87 8.71
C SER A 247 3.82 0.32 9.56
N SER A 248 2.83 1.06 10.04
CA SER A 248 2.99 2.09 11.07
C SER A 248 2.05 1.75 12.23
N THR A 249 2.60 1.56 13.43
CA THR A 249 1.90 0.83 14.49
C THR A 249 1.86 1.60 15.81
N TRP A 250 0.98 1.14 16.70
CA TRP A 250 0.91 1.71 18.05
C TRP A 250 1.85 1.03 19.04
N ARG A 251 2.31 -0.20 18.78
CA ARG A 251 3.02 -0.98 19.78
C ARG A 251 3.92 -2.06 19.19
N ASN A 252 4.84 -2.52 20.00
CA ASN A 252 5.72 -3.66 19.85
C ASN A 252 6.70 -3.56 18.68
N ASN A 253 6.28 -3.25 17.48
CA ASN A 253 7.15 -3.06 16.32
C ASN A 253 6.44 -2.27 15.20
N ALA A 254 7.23 -1.59 14.37
CA ALA A 254 6.84 -1.16 13.03
C ALA A 254 7.84 -1.73 12.03
N SER A 255 7.36 -2.22 10.89
CA SER A 255 8.14 -3.07 10.00
C SER A 255 7.93 -2.72 8.53
N ILE A 256 8.95 -2.96 7.73
CA ILE A 256 8.89 -2.88 6.28
C ILE A 256 9.10 -4.27 5.72
N PHE A 257 8.13 -4.74 4.93
CA PHE A 257 8.12 -6.05 4.29
C PHE A 257 8.43 -5.89 2.81
N GLU A 258 9.33 -6.70 2.30
CA GLU A 258 9.64 -6.70 0.87
C GLU A 258 8.77 -7.70 0.09
N PRO A 259 8.75 -7.61 -1.23
CA PRO A 259 7.92 -8.46 -2.10
C PRO A 259 8.17 -9.97 -2.00
N THR A 260 9.22 -10.41 -1.33
CA THR A 260 9.48 -11.83 -1.00
C THR A 260 8.81 -12.27 0.31
N GLY A 261 8.21 -11.33 1.05
CA GLY A 261 7.63 -11.56 2.37
C GLY A 261 8.61 -11.38 3.53
N LYS A 262 9.88 -11.15 3.26
CA LYS A 262 10.87 -10.92 4.33
C LYS A 262 10.77 -9.50 4.90
N ILE A 263 11.14 -9.36 6.16
CA ILE A 263 11.26 -8.05 6.82
C ILE A 263 12.60 -7.43 6.43
N VAL A 264 12.55 -6.32 5.70
CA VAL A 264 13.75 -5.56 5.31
C VAL A 264 14.32 -4.79 6.48
N SER A 265 13.44 -4.16 7.25
CA SER A 265 13.81 -3.32 8.39
C SER A 265 12.68 -3.27 9.40
N GLN A 266 13.02 -3.14 10.67
CA GLN A 266 12.06 -3.15 11.76
C GLN A 266 12.59 -2.36 12.96
N VAL A 267 11.75 -1.49 13.52
CA VAL A 267 11.92 -0.97 14.88
C VAL A 267 11.10 -1.83 15.84
N LYS A 268 11.70 -2.19 16.97
CA LYS A 268 11.06 -3.00 18.01
C LYS A 268 11.05 -2.25 19.32
N TRP A 269 9.94 -2.38 20.06
CA TRP A 269 9.88 -1.90 21.41
C TRP A 269 10.58 -2.91 22.35
N PRO A 270 11.70 -2.54 22.96
CA PRO A 270 12.38 -3.43 23.88
C PRO A 270 11.47 -3.73 25.08
N ALA A 271 11.32 -5.00 25.44
CA ALA A 271 10.47 -5.40 26.56
C ALA A 271 10.91 -4.76 27.88
N SER A 272 12.21 -4.52 28.06
CA SER A 272 12.82 -3.85 29.21
C SER A 272 12.49 -2.35 29.32
N GLU A 273 12.05 -1.73 28.22
CA GLU A 273 11.78 -0.29 28.14
C GLU A 273 10.30 0.05 28.13
N LYS A 274 9.42 -0.97 28.24
CA LYS A 274 7.98 -0.72 28.34
C LYS A 274 7.65 -0.04 29.66
N LYS A 275 7.44 1.26 29.61
CA LYS A 275 7.03 2.09 30.74
C LYS A 275 5.57 2.47 30.60
N VAL A 276 4.88 2.56 31.73
CA VAL A 276 3.51 3.08 31.79
C VAL A 276 3.52 4.28 32.72
N GLU A 277 3.21 5.45 32.19
CA GLU A 277 3.08 6.69 32.92
C GLU A 277 1.65 7.20 32.83
N ALA A 278 1.04 7.55 33.98
CA ALA A 278 -0.36 8.02 34.02
C ALA A 278 -1.36 7.12 33.24
N GLY A 279 -1.13 5.79 33.25
CA GLY A 279 -1.98 4.84 32.51
C GLY A 279 -1.63 4.67 31.04
N ASN A 280 -0.65 5.39 30.51
CA ASN A 280 -0.27 5.36 29.10
C ASN A 280 1.07 4.66 28.89
N LEU A 281 1.18 3.94 27.77
CA LEU A 281 2.48 3.45 27.33
C LEU A 281 3.32 4.61 26.78
N VAL A 282 4.52 4.76 27.36
CA VAL A 282 5.50 5.73 26.87
C VAL A 282 6.37 5.07 25.81
N PRO A 283 6.39 5.56 24.59
CA PRO A 283 7.21 4.96 23.53
C PRO A 283 8.70 5.11 23.85
N PRO A 284 9.53 4.15 23.38
CA PRO A 284 10.98 4.31 23.47
C PRO A 284 11.43 5.53 22.65
N THR A 285 12.62 6.04 22.96
CA THR A 285 13.21 7.17 22.22
C THR A 285 13.43 6.80 20.76
N ASP A 286 13.83 5.56 20.49
CA ASP A 286 13.98 4.99 19.16
C ASP A 286 12.68 4.30 18.74
N ASN A 287 11.73 5.09 18.27
CA ASN A 287 10.41 4.65 17.84
C ASN A 287 10.10 4.97 16.36
N ILE A 288 11.12 5.37 15.62
CA ILE A 288 11.01 5.70 14.18
C ILE A 288 11.85 4.73 13.34
N LEU A 289 11.45 4.54 12.11
CA LEU A 289 12.14 3.69 11.14
C LEU A 289 12.18 4.39 9.79
N VAL A 290 13.39 4.51 9.22
CA VAL A 290 13.58 5.06 7.87
C VAL A 290 14.38 4.08 7.02
N GLN A 291 13.88 3.76 5.83
CA GLN A 291 14.47 2.80 4.93
C GLN A 291 14.36 3.24 3.47
N GLU A 292 15.48 3.16 2.74
CA GLU A 292 15.47 3.27 1.28
C GLU A 292 15.07 1.94 0.65
N LEU A 293 14.13 1.98 -0.29
CA LEU A 293 13.64 0.86 -1.09
C LEU A 293 13.93 1.15 -2.56
N ASP A 294 14.04 0.09 -3.36
CA ASP A 294 14.07 0.23 -4.82
C ASP A 294 12.77 -0.34 -5.39
N LEU A 295 11.98 0.47 -6.07
CA LEU A 295 10.75 0.03 -6.72
C LEU A 295 10.99 -0.56 -8.12
N SER A 296 12.24 -0.50 -8.64
CA SER A 296 12.66 -1.13 -9.90
C SER A 296 13.33 -2.48 -9.62
N TYR A 297 12.59 -3.40 -9.02
CA TYR A 297 13.08 -4.73 -8.67
C TYR A 297 12.52 -5.83 -9.57
N ALA A 298 13.16 -7.00 -9.51
CA ALA A 298 12.65 -8.26 -10.03
C ALA A 298 12.75 -9.35 -8.96
N ILE A 299 11.79 -10.27 -8.95
CA ILE A 299 11.83 -11.46 -8.10
C ILE A 299 12.24 -12.63 -8.98
N LEU A 300 13.31 -13.32 -8.60
CA LEU A 300 13.81 -14.48 -9.32
C LEU A 300 13.65 -15.73 -8.48
N PRO A 301 13.16 -16.84 -9.07
CA PRO A 301 13.10 -18.13 -8.41
C PRO A 301 14.51 -18.74 -8.29
N TRP A 302 14.61 -19.82 -7.51
CA TRP A 302 15.79 -20.64 -7.53
C TRP A 302 16.12 -21.14 -8.96
N SER A 303 17.38 -21.03 -9.34
CA SER A 303 17.87 -21.51 -10.62
C SER A 303 19.35 -21.88 -10.50
N PRO A 304 19.79 -23.02 -11.05
CA PRO A 304 21.21 -23.39 -11.07
C PRO A 304 22.10 -22.34 -11.75
N ALA A 305 21.58 -21.66 -12.79
CA ALA A 305 22.29 -20.58 -13.48
C ALA A 305 22.44 -19.34 -12.63
N LEU A 306 21.47 -19.08 -11.74
CA LEU A 306 21.48 -17.94 -10.85
C LEU A 306 22.44 -18.10 -9.68
N LYS A 307 22.66 -19.33 -9.17
CA LYS A 307 23.52 -19.64 -8.01
C LYS A 307 23.28 -18.68 -6.85
N ASN A 308 22.03 -18.55 -6.42
CA ASN A 308 21.63 -17.66 -5.31
C ASN A 308 22.06 -16.19 -5.51
N GLY A 309 22.12 -15.71 -6.75
CA GLY A 309 22.50 -14.33 -7.09
C GLY A 309 23.96 -14.16 -7.50
N GLU A 310 24.85 -15.09 -7.15
CA GLU A 310 26.27 -14.99 -7.51
C GLU A 310 26.51 -14.97 -9.02
N GLY A 311 25.68 -15.65 -9.80
CA GLY A 311 25.77 -15.67 -11.25
C GLY A 311 25.61 -14.28 -11.88
N LEU A 312 24.63 -13.51 -11.40
CA LEU A 312 24.43 -12.12 -11.82
C LEU A 312 25.56 -11.21 -11.32
N LYS A 313 25.93 -11.35 -10.05
CA LYS A 313 27.04 -10.58 -9.45
C LYS A 313 28.36 -10.79 -10.19
N LYS A 314 28.65 -12.01 -10.63
CA LYS A 314 29.85 -12.32 -11.40
C LYS A 314 29.91 -11.58 -12.74
N ILE A 315 28.75 -11.31 -13.37
CA ILE A 315 28.67 -10.67 -14.68
C ILE A 315 28.60 -9.14 -14.54
N TYR A 316 27.75 -8.65 -13.62
CA TYR A 316 27.45 -7.23 -13.49
C TYR A 316 28.17 -6.53 -12.33
N GLY A 317 28.90 -7.28 -11.49
CA GLY A 317 29.62 -6.71 -10.36
C GLY A 317 28.71 -5.95 -9.41
N ASP A 318 29.12 -4.75 -9.04
CA ASP A 318 28.35 -3.87 -8.13
C ASP A 318 27.18 -3.16 -8.79
N ASN A 319 27.01 -3.30 -10.13
CA ASN A 319 25.86 -2.80 -10.84
C ASN A 319 24.60 -3.62 -10.58
N VAL A 320 24.69 -4.80 -9.96
CA VAL A 320 23.53 -5.54 -9.47
C VAL A 320 23.55 -5.64 -7.95
N GLY A 321 22.41 -5.29 -7.34
CA GLY A 321 22.13 -5.58 -5.94
C GLY A 321 21.13 -6.72 -5.82
N TYR A 322 21.23 -7.51 -4.75
CA TYR A 322 20.27 -8.56 -4.49
C TYR A 322 20.24 -8.98 -3.03
N ARG A 323 19.10 -9.57 -2.63
CA ARG A 323 18.92 -10.37 -1.42
C ARG A 323 18.30 -11.69 -1.84
N TYR A 324 18.99 -12.79 -1.58
CA TYR A 324 18.50 -14.13 -1.86
C TYR A 324 18.20 -14.88 -0.57
N TYR A 325 17.07 -15.58 -0.56
CA TYR A 325 16.58 -16.32 0.61
C TYR A 325 16.39 -17.78 0.25
N GLU A 326 17.26 -18.64 0.74
CA GLU A 326 17.25 -20.08 0.47
C GLU A 326 15.98 -20.75 1.01
N ASP A 327 15.46 -20.29 2.16
CA ASP A 327 14.23 -20.79 2.77
C ASP A 327 12.94 -20.38 2.03
N GLU A 328 13.07 -19.49 1.04
CA GLU A 328 11.96 -19.04 0.18
C GLU A 328 12.13 -19.46 -1.28
N ASP A 329 13.25 -20.09 -1.62
CA ASP A 329 13.65 -20.42 -3.00
C ASP A 329 13.55 -19.25 -3.98
N CYS A 330 13.76 -18.03 -3.51
CA CYS A 330 13.69 -16.82 -4.34
C CYS A 330 14.54 -15.69 -3.79
N GLY A 331 14.76 -14.69 -4.64
CA GLY A 331 15.47 -13.47 -4.26
C GLY A 331 14.88 -12.24 -4.89
N LEU A 332 15.15 -11.10 -4.27
CA LEU A 332 14.85 -9.77 -4.79
C LEU A 332 16.11 -9.18 -5.39
N PHE A 333 16.04 -8.73 -6.64
CA PHE A 333 17.15 -8.19 -7.42
C PHE A 333 16.82 -6.80 -7.94
N TRP A 334 17.82 -5.92 -7.98
CA TRP A 334 17.69 -4.57 -8.52
C TRP A 334 18.97 -4.14 -9.23
N SER A 335 18.86 -3.12 -10.09
CA SER A 335 20.02 -2.51 -10.72
C SER A 335 20.55 -1.33 -9.88
N ASN A 336 21.86 -1.24 -9.75
CA ASN A 336 22.54 -0.04 -9.25
C ASN A 336 23.09 0.82 -10.40
N ASP A 337 22.95 0.34 -11.66
CA ASP A 337 23.39 1.06 -12.85
C ASP A 337 22.28 2.06 -13.26
N PRO A 338 22.60 3.37 -13.43
CA PRO A 338 21.61 4.36 -13.81
C PRO A 338 21.09 4.23 -15.26
N HIS A 339 21.76 3.41 -16.09
CA HIS A 339 21.43 3.25 -17.51
C HIS A 339 20.98 1.84 -17.89
N LEU A 340 21.16 0.86 -17.01
CA LEU A 340 20.83 -0.54 -17.27
C LEU A 340 19.84 -1.04 -16.23
N THR A 341 18.65 -1.42 -16.67
CA THR A 341 17.62 -1.92 -15.76
C THR A 341 17.87 -3.37 -15.37
N ILE A 342 17.34 -3.80 -14.21
CA ILE A 342 17.44 -5.20 -13.80
C ILE A 342 16.83 -6.14 -14.85
N ARG A 343 15.75 -5.74 -15.51
CA ARG A 343 15.11 -6.54 -16.56
C ARG A 343 15.95 -6.68 -17.83
N GLN A 344 16.72 -5.65 -18.19
CA GLN A 344 17.70 -5.76 -19.26
C GLN A 344 18.81 -6.75 -18.91
N MET A 345 19.29 -6.73 -17.66
CA MET A 345 20.26 -7.70 -17.15
C MET A 345 19.72 -9.12 -17.24
N LEU A 346 18.47 -9.34 -16.80
CA LEU A 346 17.82 -10.66 -16.85
C LEU A 346 17.65 -11.17 -18.29
N ARG A 347 17.15 -10.31 -19.18
CA ARG A 347 16.97 -10.65 -20.61
C ARG A 347 18.27 -11.09 -21.28
N SER A 348 19.38 -10.43 -20.95
CA SER A 348 20.68 -10.80 -21.54
C SER A 348 21.17 -12.21 -21.13
N LEU A 349 20.61 -12.74 -20.04
CA LEU A 349 20.94 -14.06 -19.49
C LEU A 349 19.84 -15.10 -19.72
N GLY A 350 18.75 -14.72 -20.39
CA GLY A 350 17.59 -15.58 -20.57
C GLY A 350 16.87 -15.93 -19.26
N LEU A 351 17.03 -15.11 -18.21
CA LEU A 351 16.36 -15.28 -16.94
C LEU A 351 14.95 -14.68 -16.98
N VAL A 352 14.04 -15.30 -16.25
CA VAL A 352 12.62 -14.95 -16.22
C VAL A 352 12.23 -14.66 -14.77
N GLU A 353 11.40 -13.63 -14.57
CA GLU A 353 10.84 -13.31 -13.27
C GLU A 353 9.79 -14.35 -12.84
N VAL A 354 9.66 -14.60 -11.54
CA VAL A 354 8.67 -15.54 -10.93
C VAL A 354 7.26 -15.32 -11.47
N GLN A 355 6.83 -14.08 -11.58
CA GLN A 355 5.48 -13.75 -12.07
C GLN A 355 5.26 -14.18 -13.52
N GLU A 356 6.26 -13.97 -14.37
CA GLU A 356 6.19 -14.38 -15.78
C GLU A 356 6.26 -15.90 -15.92
N GLU A 357 7.03 -16.57 -15.07
CA GLU A 357 7.07 -18.04 -15.02
C GLU A 357 5.69 -18.60 -14.64
N TYR A 358 5.06 -18.06 -13.57
CA TYR A 358 3.73 -18.49 -13.16
C TYR A 358 2.66 -18.20 -14.20
N ARG A 359 2.74 -17.04 -14.89
CA ARG A 359 1.83 -16.72 -15.99
C ARG A 359 1.92 -17.75 -17.12
N ARG A 360 3.13 -18.10 -17.54
CA ARG A 360 3.35 -19.14 -18.56
C ARG A 360 2.85 -20.51 -18.10
N ALA A 361 3.09 -20.87 -16.85
CA ALA A 361 2.58 -22.12 -16.28
C ALA A 361 1.05 -22.15 -16.27
N ALA A 362 0.40 -21.04 -15.86
CA ALA A 362 -1.05 -20.93 -15.87
C ALA A 362 -1.66 -21.08 -17.25
N GLU A 363 -1.04 -20.52 -18.31
CA GLU A 363 -1.48 -20.70 -19.70
C GLU A 363 -1.42 -22.18 -20.14
N VAL A 364 -0.35 -22.87 -19.75
CA VAL A 364 -0.21 -24.32 -20.03
C VAL A 364 -1.29 -25.11 -19.29
N TYR A 365 -1.48 -24.82 -17.99
CA TYR A 365 -2.48 -25.54 -17.19
C TYR A 365 -3.90 -25.29 -17.65
N HIS A 366 -4.23 -24.05 -18.04
CA HIS A 366 -5.52 -23.74 -18.65
C HIS A 366 -5.75 -24.53 -19.95
N ARG A 367 -4.75 -24.54 -20.86
CA ARG A 367 -4.81 -25.32 -22.12
C ARG A 367 -5.01 -26.81 -21.85
N ASP A 368 -4.35 -27.35 -20.84
CA ASP A 368 -4.36 -28.78 -20.52
C ASP A 368 -5.52 -29.18 -19.58
N GLY A 369 -6.42 -28.23 -19.26
CA GLY A 369 -7.64 -28.48 -18.48
C GLY A 369 -7.38 -28.79 -17.00
N VAL A 370 -6.30 -28.27 -16.42
CA VAL A 370 -6.01 -28.43 -15.00
C VAL A 370 -7.04 -27.67 -14.17
N PRO A 371 -7.70 -28.29 -13.17
CA PRO A 371 -8.71 -27.63 -12.35
C PRO A 371 -8.16 -26.38 -11.63
N GLY A 372 -8.90 -25.28 -11.70
CA GLY A 372 -8.54 -24.02 -11.04
C GLY A 372 -7.75 -23.03 -11.92
N TYR A 373 -7.51 -23.41 -13.17
CA TYR A 373 -6.81 -22.56 -14.13
C TYR A 373 -7.66 -22.28 -15.37
#